data_47f105bd9e8f1c9c25fbd31cde254f3e
#
_entry.id   47f105bd9e8f1c9c25fbd31cde254f3e
#
_cell.length_a   1.000
_cell.length_b   1.000
_cell.length_c   1.000
_cell.angle_alpha   90.00
_cell.angle_beta   90.00
_cell.angle_gamma   90.00
#
_symmetry.space_group_name_H-M   'P 1'
#
loop_
_entity.id
_entity.type
_entity.pdbx_description
1 polymer ?
#
loop_
_entity_poly.entity_id
_entity_poly.type
_entity_poly.pdbx_seq_one_letter_code
_entity_poly.pdbx_strand_id
1 'polypeptide(L)'
;MKFTSTVISLLAVTLPVIAQTETLSYDNTYDNPNLSLSTVACSNGPNGLMTKGYTTLGQLPTFPNVGGVYTVTGWDSAYCGTCYNVTYGSKTITVLAVDVATAGFNVAEAAMNTLTGNQAEFLGRVPVTSVEVNASLCGL
;
A
#
# COMPACT_ATOMS: atom_id res chain seq x y z
N MET A 1 47.35 -16.91 -34.02
CA MET A 1 46.55 -15.82 -33.41
C MET A 1 45.78 -16.40 -32.24
N LYS A 2 46.09 -16.00 -31.01
CA LYS A 2 45.35 -16.42 -29.82
C LYS A 2 44.34 -15.33 -29.52
N PHE A 3 43.05 -15.65 -29.62
CA PHE A 3 41.97 -14.77 -29.16
C PHE A 3 41.76 -15.00 -27.67
N THR A 4 42.07 -14.00 -26.86
CA THR A 4 41.77 -14.00 -25.43
C THR A 4 40.36 -13.50 -25.25
N SER A 5 39.40 -14.41 -25.00
CA SER A 5 38.04 -14.06 -24.60
C SER A 5 38.05 -13.56 -23.16
N THR A 6 37.89 -12.25 -22.97
CA THR A 6 37.68 -11.67 -21.65
C THR A 6 36.24 -11.89 -21.27
N VAL A 7 35.99 -12.80 -20.34
CA VAL A 7 34.65 -12.98 -19.72
C VAL A 7 34.46 -11.85 -18.72
N ILE A 8 33.61 -10.87 -19.05
CA ILE A 8 33.21 -9.85 -18.12
C ILE A 8 32.12 -10.45 -17.23
N SER A 9 32.51 -10.80 -15.99
CA SER A 9 31.55 -11.24 -14.96
C SER A 9 30.76 -10.01 -14.46
N LEU A 10 29.52 -9.87 -14.88
CA LEU A 10 28.60 -8.90 -14.27
C LEU A 10 28.24 -9.41 -12.88
N LEU A 11 28.81 -8.78 -11.85
CA LEU A 11 28.32 -8.95 -10.48
C LEU A 11 26.97 -8.22 -10.36
N ALA A 12 25.88 -8.99 -10.28
CA ALA A 12 24.57 -8.46 -9.92
C ALA A 12 24.63 -8.06 -8.44
N VAL A 13 24.63 -6.76 -8.16
CA VAL A 13 24.50 -6.23 -6.79
C VAL A 13 23.02 -6.29 -6.42
N THR A 14 22.64 -7.29 -5.63
CA THR A 14 21.31 -7.34 -5.02
C THR A 14 21.30 -6.42 -3.80
N LEU A 15 20.58 -5.27 -3.89
CA LEU A 15 20.36 -4.42 -2.75
C LEU A 15 19.34 -5.09 -1.82
N PRO A 16 19.59 -5.14 -0.49
CA PRO A 16 18.63 -5.67 0.45
C PRO A 16 17.37 -4.78 0.48
N VAL A 17 16.19 -5.40 0.40
CA VAL A 17 14.91 -4.71 0.64
C VAL A 17 14.79 -4.50 2.15
N ILE A 18 14.74 -3.23 2.60
CA ILE A 18 14.63 -2.89 4.02
C ILE A 18 13.17 -2.58 4.33
N ALA A 19 12.58 -3.32 5.28
CA ALA A 19 11.26 -3.02 5.80
C ALA A 19 11.30 -1.72 6.61
N GLN A 20 10.30 -0.85 6.41
CA GLN A 20 10.11 0.37 7.19
C GLN A 20 9.28 0.06 8.42
N THR A 21 9.65 0.65 9.57
CA THR A 21 8.85 0.59 10.80
C THR A 21 7.91 1.77 10.85
N GLU A 22 6.61 1.49 10.91
CA GLU A 22 5.53 2.47 10.88
C GLU A 22 4.47 2.10 11.92
N THR A 23 3.42 2.89 12.02
CA THR A 23 2.21 2.55 12.76
C THR A 23 1.04 2.34 11.82
N LEU A 24 0.04 1.59 12.28
CA LEU A 24 -1.20 1.37 11.56
C LEU A 24 -2.38 1.59 12.50
N SER A 25 -3.33 2.37 12.05
CA SER A 25 -4.64 2.62 12.66
C SER A 25 -5.74 2.36 11.64
N TYR A 26 -6.99 2.51 12.04
CA TYR A 26 -8.13 2.33 11.12
C TYR A 26 -9.06 3.54 11.11
N ASP A 27 -9.82 3.62 10.02
CA ASP A 27 -10.93 4.56 9.84
C ASP A 27 -12.05 3.85 9.09
N ASN A 28 -13.24 3.82 9.68
CA ASN A 28 -14.41 3.15 9.10
C ASN A 28 -14.88 3.75 7.78
N THR A 29 -14.43 4.97 7.44
CA THR A 29 -14.68 5.56 6.12
C THR A 29 -14.21 4.63 5.00
N TYR A 30 -13.08 3.95 5.19
CA TYR A 30 -12.52 3.04 4.20
C TYR A 30 -13.19 1.65 4.16
N ASP A 31 -14.09 1.36 5.08
CA ASP A 31 -14.91 0.13 5.05
C ASP A 31 -16.11 0.24 4.11
N ASN A 32 -16.45 1.46 3.65
CA ASN A 32 -17.59 1.69 2.77
C ASN A 32 -17.24 1.37 1.31
N PRO A 33 -17.74 0.27 0.74
CA PRO A 33 -17.46 -0.07 -0.65
C PRO A 33 -17.99 0.95 -1.66
N ASN A 34 -19.00 1.73 -1.29
CA ASN A 34 -19.62 2.73 -2.15
C ASN A 34 -18.98 4.13 -2.01
N LEU A 35 -17.96 4.29 -1.17
CA LEU A 35 -17.25 5.55 -1.06
C LEU A 35 -16.64 5.91 -2.42
N SER A 36 -17.00 7.11 -2.90
CA SER A 36 -16.47 7.60 -4.18
C SER A 36 -14.98 7.92 -4.07
N LEU A 37 -14.19 7.47 -5.03
CA LEU A 37 -12.78 7.83 -5.14
C LEU A 37 -12.56 9.32 -5.41
N SER A 38 -13.61 10.07 -5.77
CA SER A 38 -13.52 11.53 -5.87
C SER A 38 -13.29 12.23 -4.52
N THR A 39 -13.52 11.54 -3.41
CA THR A 39 -13.40 12.07 -2.05
C THR A 39 -12.06 11.80 -1.37
N VAL A 40 -11.18 11.03 -2.00
CA VAL A 40 -9.86 10.71 -1.48
C VAL A 40 -8.76 11.42 -2.28
N ALA A 41 -7.53 11.46 -1.76
CA ALA A 41 -6.43 12.14 -2.42
C ALA A 41 -6.07 11.51 -3.79
N CYS A 42 -6.13 10.19 -3.88
CA CYS A 42 -5.82 9.44 -5.11
C CYS A 42 -7.05 9.31 -6.03
N SER A 43 -7.65 10.45 -6.36
CA SER A 43 -8.91 10.55 -7.12
C SER A 43 -8.68 10.63 -8.64
N ASN A 44 -8.83 11.81 -9.21
CA ASN A 44 -8.50 12.13 -10.60
C ASN A 44 -7.04 12.61 -10.72
N GLY A 45 -6.63 13.03 -11.89
CA GLY A 45 -5.25 13.37 -12.19
C GLY A 45 -4.44 12.17 -12.71
N PRO A 46 -3.24 12.41 -13.25
CA PRO A 46 -2.42 11.37 -13.88
C PRO A 46 -2.11 10.17 -12.99
N ASN A 47 -1.95 10.40 -11.68
CA ASN A 47 -1.65 9.34 -10.70
C ASN A 47 -2.90 8.83 -9.97
N GLY A 48 -4.08 9.36 -10.28
CA GLY A 48 -5.32 9.02 -9.61
C GLY A 48 -5.88 7.65 -10.02
N LEU A 49 -6.60 7.01 -9.10
CA LEU A 49 -7.21 5.70 -9.34
C LEU A 49 -8.40 5.78 -10.29
N MET A 50 -9.07 6.94 -10.36
CA MET A 50 -10.18 7.15 -11.29
C MET A 50 -9.71 7.12 -12.74
N THR A 51 -8.49 7.54 -13.03
CA THR A 51 -7.90 7.45 -14.39
C THR A 51 -7.57 6.03 -14.80
N LYS A 52 -7.56 5.10 -13.85
CA LYS A 52 -7.40 3.64 -14.08
C LYS A 52 -8.75 2.92 -14.25
N GLY A 53 -9.88 3.66 -14.20
CA GLY A 53 -11.21 3.12 -14.41
C GLY A 53 -11.98 2.74 -13.16
N TYR A 54 -11.46 3.01 -11.96
CA TYR A 54 -12.15 2.77 -10.69
C TYR A 54 -12.91 4.02 -10.24
N THR A 55 -14.12 3.87 -9.70
CA THR A 55 -14.94 4.98 -9.23
C THR A 55 -15.26 4.92 -7.74
N THR A 56 -15.25 3.73 -7.14
CA THR A 56 -15.52 3.50 -5.72
C THR A 56 -14.46 2.61 -5.09
N LEU A 57 -14.35 2.64 -3.76
CA LEU A 57 -13.42 1.77 -3.03
C LEU A 57 -13.68 0.29 -3.30
N GLY A 58 -14.96 -0.12 -3.35
CA GLY A 58 -15.33 -1.51 -3.56
C GLY A 58 -14.95 -2.09 -4.92
N GLN A 59 -14.64 -1.24 -5.91
CA GLN A 59 -14.15 -1.69 -7.21
C GLN A 59 -12.66 -2.01 -7.21
N LEU A 60 -11.92 -1.52 -6.21
CA LEU A 60 -10.48 -1.78 -6.11
C LEU A 60 -10.23 -3.26 -5.79
N PRO A 61 -9.30 -3.93 -6.50
CA PRO A 61 -9.06 -5.37 -6.32
C PRO A 61 -8.66 -5.77 -4.90
N THR A 62 -8.00 -4.88 -4.16
CA THR A 62 -7.56 -5.14 -2.78
C THR A 62 -8.62 -4.87 -1.73
N PHE A 63 -9.77 -4.24 -2.10
CA PHE A 63 -10.78 -3.91 -1.11
C PHE A 63 -11.14 -5.13 -0.24
N PRO A 64 -11.19 -5.03 1.09
CA PRO A 64 -11.12 -3.84 1.93
C PRO A 64 -9.71 -3.41 2.38
N ASN A 65 -8.65 -3.99 1.86
CA ASN A 65 -7.27 -3.64 2.22
C ASN A 65 -6.82 -2.36 1.49
N VAL A 66 -7.42 -1.27 1.86
CA VAL A 66 -7.21 0.07 1.29
C VAL A 66 -7.16 1.11 2.40
N GLY A 67 -6.52 2.25 2.15
CA GLY A 67 -6.51 3.34 3.11
C GLY A 67 -5.51 4.44 2.78
N GLY A 68 -5.35 5.34 3.75
CA GLY A 68 -4.32 6.37 3.73
C GLY A 68 -2.94 5.78 4.04
N VAL A 69 -1.94 6.30 3.35
CA VAL A 69 -0.54 5.90 3.54
C VAL A 69 0.33 7.15 3.65
N TYR A 70 1.30 7.15 4.54
CA TYR A 70 2.18 8.29 4.83
C TYR A 70 2.97 8.80 3.63
N THR A 71 3.20 7.96 2.62
CA THR A 71 3.89 8.36 1.38
C THR A 71 3.00 9.20 0.45
N VAL A 72 1.68 9.10 0.59
CA VAL A 72 0.72 9.95 -0.15
C VAL A 72 0.57 11.25 0.61
N THR A 73 1.11 12.34 0.05
CA THR A 73 1.15 13.65 0.71
C THR A 73 0.01 14.59 0.30
N GLY A 74 -0.77 14.22 -0.69
CA GLY A 74 -1.89 15.02 -1.18
C GLY A 74 -2.47 14.50 -2.49
N TRP A 75 -3.37 15.29 -3.06
CA TRP A 75 -3.97 15.01 -4.35
C TRP A 75 -2.91 14.81 -5.43
N ASP A 76 -3.14 13.81 -6.26
CA ASP A 76 -2.27 13.43 -7.39
C ASP A 76 -0.82 13.11 -7.01
N SER A 77 -0.59 12.69 -5.77
CA SER A 77 0.73 12.22 -5.34
C SER A 77 1.24 11.11 -6.26
N ALA A 78 2.55 11.14 -6.54
CA ALA A 78 3.20 10.07 -7.30
C ALA A 78 3.10 8.69 -6.61
N TYR A 79 2.81 8.67 -5.30
CA TYR A 79 2.62 7.45 -4.51
C TYR A 79 1.18 6.94 -4.48
N CYS A 80 0.24 7.63 -5.15
CA CYS A 80 -1.12 7.12 -5.34
C CYS A 80 -1.09 5.77 -6.05
N GLY A 81 -1.85 4.80 -5.54
CA GLY A 81 -1.91 3.46 -6.12
C GLY A 81 -0.68 2.58 -5.85
N THR A 82 0.23 2.99 -4.98
CA THR A 82 1.32 2.12 -4.51
C THR A 82 0.78 1.01 -3.62
N CYS A 83 1.46 -0.12 -3.67
CA CYS A 83 1.08 -1.34 -2.97
C CYS A 83 2.12 -1.67 -1.90
N TYR A 84 1.66 -2.04 -0.70
CA TYR A 84 2.53 -2.35 0.43
C TYR A 84 2.17 -3.69 1.05
N ASN A 85 3.17 -4.51 1.33
CA ASN A 85 3.04 -5.60 2.29
C ASN A 85 3.24 -5.03 3.69
N VAL A 86 2.22 -5.15 4.54
CA VAL A 86 2.22 -4.64 5.91
C VAL A 86 2.14 -5.83 6.86
N THR A 87 3.07 -5.89 7.80
CA THR A 87 3.22 -7.02 8.71
C THR A 87 3.07 -6.57 10.17
N TYR A 88 2.25 -7.31 10.91
CA TYR A 88 2.08 -7.23 12.35
C TYR A 88 2.28 -8.62 12.95
N GLY A 89 3.32 -8.77 13.78
CA GLY A 89 3.70 -10.10 14.28
C GLY A 89 4.04 -11.05 13.13
N SER A 90 3.32 -12.15 13.03
CA SER A 90 3.48 -13.15 11.96
C SER A 90 2.49 -12.98 10.80
N LYS A 91 1.60 -11.98 10.86
CA LYS A 91 0.55 -11.76 9.87
C LYS A 91 0.95 -10.64 8.91
N THR A 92 0.73 -10.85 7.63
CA THR A 92 0.95 -9.86 6.56
C THR A 92 -0.32 -9.69 5.74
N ILE A 93 -0.66 -8.45 5.45
CA ILE A 93 -1.69 -8.08 4.47
C ILE A 93 -1.08 -7.19 3.39
N THR A 94 -1.73 -7.15 2.23
CA THR A 94 -1.34 -6.27 1.12
C THR A 94 -2.30 -5.09 1.07
N VAL A 95 -1.78 -3.86 1.18
CA VAL A 95 -2.56 -2.61 1.27
C VAL A 95 -2.31 -1.73 0.07
N LEU A 96 -3.38 -1.18 -0.51
CA LEU A 96 -3.32 -0.20 -1.59
C LEU A 96 -3.47 1.21 -1.04
N ALA A 97 -2.55 2.11 -1.43
CA ALA A 97 -2.58 3.53 -1.07
C ALA A 97 -3.63 4.28 -1.89
N VAL A 98 -4.66 4.79 -1.23
CA VAL A 98 -5.76 5.53 -1.87
C VAL A 98 -5.88 6.97 -1.36
N ASP A 99 -5.28 7.28 -0.21
CA ASP A 99 -5.46 8.57 0.47
C ASP A 99 -4.22 8.96 1.28
N VAL A 100 -4.25 10.15 1.83
CA VAL A 100 -3.23 10.68 2.76
C VAL A 100 -3.39 10.03 4.13
N ALA A 101 -2.27 9.70 4.76
CA ALA A 101 -2.18 9.53 6.21
C ALA A 101 -1.07 10.42 6.76
N THR A 102 -1.32 11.10 7.88
CA THR A 102 -0.33 11.97 8.53
C THR A 102 0.80 11.17 9.18
N ALA A 103 0.54 9.92 9.56
CA ALA A 103 1.52 9.00 10.12
C ALA A 103 1.15 7.56 9.76
N GLY A 104 2.13 6.82 9.23
CA GLY A 104 2.00 5.40 8.92
C GLY A 104 0.85 5.08 7.97
N PHE A 105 0.04 4.11 8.38
CA PHE A 105 -1.12 3.61 7.63
C PHE A 105 -2.40 3.89 8.40
N ASN A 106 -3.45 4.29 7.68
CA ASN A 106 -4.80 4.45 8.23
C ASN A 106 -5.78 3.75 7.30
N VAL A 107 -6.13 2.51 7.64
CA VAL A 107 -6.80 1.57 6.72
C VAL A 107 -8.25 1.30 7.13
N ALA A 108 -8.99 0.57 6.31
CA ALA A 108 -10.29 0.06 6.71
C ALA A 108 -10.18 -0.77 8.00
N GLU A 109 -11.18 -0.71 8.87
CA GLU A 109 -11.22 -1.53 10.09
C GLU A 109 -11.12 -3.01 9.77
N ALA A 110 -11.79 -3.46 8.71
CA ALA A 110 -11.72 -4.85 8.25
C ALA A 110 -10.29 -5.28 7.91
N ALA A 111 -9.48 -4.40 7.30
CA ALA A 111 -8.07 -4.67 7.02
C ALA A 111 -7.25 -4.81 8.31
N MET A 112 -7.42 -3.89 9.26
CA MET A 112 -6.74 -3.96 10.56
C MET A 112 -7.19 -5.19 11.34
N ASN A 113 -8.46 -5.57 11.30
CA ASN A 113 -8.97 -6.79 11.93
C ASN A 113 -8.34 -8.06 11.33
N THR A 114 -8.16 -8.12 10.01
CA THR A 114 -7.43 -9.23 9.38
C THR A 114 -5.99 -9.32 9.89
N LEU A 115 -5.34 -8.18 10.04
CA LEU A 115 -3.94 -8.10 10.49
C LEU A 115 -3.77 -8.45 11.97
N THR A 116 -4.74 -8.09 12.81
CA THR A 116 -4.63 -8.16 14.28
C THR A 116 -5.45 -9.29 14.93
N GLY A 117 -6.12 -10.13 14.13
CA GLY A 117 -7.00 -11.17 14.66
C GLY A 117 -8.26 -10.58 15.32
N ASN A 118 -8.94 -9.67 14.64
CA ASN A 118 -10.17 -8.99 15.06
C ASN A 118 -10.01 -8.08 16.30
N GLN A 119 -8.83 -7.48 16.47
CA GLN A 119 -8.53 -6.61 17.63
C GLN A 119 -8.36 -5.14 17.26
N ALA A 120 -8.87 -4.70 16.10
CA ALA A 120 -8.70 -3.32 15.65
C ALA A 120 -9.22 -2.29 16.67
N GLU A 121 -10.44 -2.45 17.15
CA GLU A 121 -11.04 -1.53 18.13
C GLU A 121 -10.29 -1.54 19.47
N PHE A 122 -9.89 -2.71 19.94
CA PHE A 122 -9.18 -2.86 21.20
C PHE A 122 -7.80 -2.22 21.16
N LEU A 123 -7.05 -2.43 20.07
CA LEU A 123 -5.68 -1.96 19.93
C LEU A 123 -5.60 -0.50 19.47
N GLY A 124 -6.52 -0.06 18.61
CA GLY A 124 -6.60 1.29 18.07
C GLY A 124 -5.48 1.66 17.12
N ARG A 125 -4.24 1.47 17.53
CA ARG A 125 -3.03 1.71 16.74
C ARG A 125 -1.95 0.68 17.14
N VAL A 126 -1.27 0.13 16.14
CA VAL A 126 -0.23 -0.89 16.34
C VAL A 126 1.05 -0.53 15.58
N PRO A 127 2.22 -0.93 16.08
CA PRO A 127 3.45 -0.87 15.29
C PRO A 127 3.41 -1.97 14.21
N VAL A 128 3.85 -1.62 13.02
CA VAL A 128 3.94 -2.53 11.87
C VAL A 128 5.27 -2.34 11.16
N THR A 129 5.65 -3.33 10.36
CA THR A 129 6.68 -3.16 9.35
C THR A 129 6.03 -3.18 7.97
N SER A 130 6.58 -2.43 7.03
CA SER A 130 6.03 -2.36 5.67
C SER A 130 7.12 -2.39 4.62
N VAL A 131 6.79 -2.94 3.47
CA VAL A 131 7.63 -2.97 2.27
C VAL A 131 6.76 -2.58 1.09
N GLU A 132 7.19 -1.57 0.32
CA GLU A 132 6.57 -1.29 -0.97
C GLU A 132 6.83 -2.45 -1.92
N VAL A 133 5.78 -2.91 -2.59
CA VAL A 133 5.82 -4.01 -3.55
C VAL A 133 5.22 -3.58 -4.88
N ASN A 134 5.38 -4.40 -5.90
CA ASN A 134 4.83 -4.11 -7.22
C ASN A 134 3.30 -3.93 -7.13
N ALA A 135 2.77 -2.92 -7.81
CA ALA A 135 1.33 -2.62 -7.84
C ALA A 135 0.48 -3.80 -8.33
N SER A 136 1.04 -4.71 -9.13
CA SER A 136 0.37 -5.94 -9.56
C SER A 136 -0.06 -6.84 -8.39
N LEU A 137 0.63 -6.78 -7.25
CA LEU A 137 0.23 -7.52 -6.03
C LEU A 137 -1.03 -6.96 -5.39
N CYS A 138 -1.39 -5.72 -5.69
CA CYS A 138 -2.67 -5.10 -5.37
C CYS A 138 -3.70 -5.22 -6.52
N GLY A 139 -3.37 -5.91 -7.60
CA GLY A 139 -4.25 -6.10 -8.76
C GLY A 139 -4.30 -4.94 -9.75
N LEU A 140 -3.34 -4.02 -9.66
CA LEU A 140 -3.25 -2.87 -10.58
C LEU A 140 -2.26 -3.09 -11.71
#